data_f3f186c733f19f654446e7c4ff44d3ab
#
_entry.id   f3f186c733f19f654446e7c4ff44d3ab
#
_cell.length_a   1.000
_cell.length_b   1.000
_cell.length_c   1.000
_cell.angle_alpha   90.00
_cell.angle_beta   90.00
_cell.angle_gamma   90.00
#
_symmetry.space_group_name_H-M   'P 1'
#
loop_
_entity.id
_entity.type
_entity.pdbx_description
1 polymer ?
#
loop_
_entity_poly.entity_id
_entity_poly.type
_entity_poly.pdbx_seq_one_letter_code
_entity_poly.pdbx_strand_id
1 'polypeptide(L)'
;GKDMKICTFYNHCSHRGNLLAMEPSGTAKRITCMFHQWAYDTKGNCVEITRQKEGYQDRISKKDMGLREVKTEVGLGGFVWVNVDDNCGPLKDFVGDTLDYLKDELSTKPLEIISYHKSVVNSNYKLWYDTNSELYHDFLHHHNRKIALIQPGYWERRVHTHDYGHISVDSMECRYDAYEGNDGQQRQLGWPGGEVACHKLIDMFPTMTFILRSPAFRLDTMVPLGPDKVIIEFRGFAIKGDSAKDRDARVRDHNSIWGPFGRNLPEDEIAIVGQMMAMKNGDDSTYILHGREEPSIQNEIGMRHYYGEWSKWMERPASDPFGNRAIAAAE
;
A
#
# COMPACT_ATOMS: atom_id res chain seq x y z
N GLY A 1 -19.92 -14.40 -2.94
CA GLY A 1 -21.10 -15.27 -2.85
C GLY A 1 -21.93 -15.23 -4.13
N LYS A 2 -22.99 -16.02 -4.20
CA LYS A 2 -23.93 -16.02 -5.35
C LYS A 2 -24.66 -14.67 -5.52
N ASP A 3 -24.75 -13.91 -4.46
CA ASP A 3 -25.33 -12.56 -4.42
C ASP A 3 -24.33 -11.46 -4.78
N MET A 4 -23.15 -11.85 -5.26
CA MET A 4 -22.03 -10.98 -5.62
C MET A 4 -21.50 -10.11 -4.45
N LYS A 5 -21.89 -10.41 -3.21
CA LYS A 5 -21.33 -9.77 -2.03
C LYS A 5 -19.97 -10.37 -1.69
N ILE A 6 -19.05 -9.48 -1.33
CA ILE A 6 -17.72 -9.86 -0.81
C ILE A 6 -17.87 -10.13 0.68
N CYS A 7 -17.43 -11.32 1.11
CA CYS A 7 -17.36 -11.70 2.51
C CYS A 7 -15.92 -12.12 2.80
N THR A 8 -15.39 -11.70 3.93
CA THR A 8 -14.03 -12.02 4.34
C THR A 8 -14.06 -12.77 5.65
N PHE A 9 -13.27 -13.82 5.74
CA PHE A 9 -13.20 -14.69 6.91
C PHE A 9 -11.75 -14.94 7.30
N TYR A 10 -11.52 -15.22 8.58
CA TYR A 10 -10.25 -15.82 8.97
C TYR A 10 -10.11 -17.17 8.27
N ASN A 11 -8.94 -17.41 7.66
CA ASN A 11 -8.68 -18.62 6.90
C ASN A 11 -8.39 -19.82 7.83
N HIS A 12 -9.32 -20.16 8.70
CA HIS A 12 -9.19 -21.31 9.58
C HIS A 12 -10.55 -21.97 9.86
N CYS A 13 -10.54 -23.29 9.98
CA CYS A 13 -11.68 -24.10 10.31
C CYS A 13 -12.13 -23.89 11.77
N SER A 14 -13.42 -23.69 12.01
CA SER A 14 -14.00 -23.50 13.35
C SER A 14 -13.86 -24.70 14.26
N HIS A 15 -13.49 -25.88 13.73
CA HIS A 15 -13.28 -27.08 14.53
C HIS A 15 -11.94 -27.04 15.31
N ARG A 16 -10.82 -27.02 14.62
CA ARG A 16 -9.47 -27.08 15.20
C ARG A 16 -8.45 -26.17 14.48
N GLY A 17 -8.91 -25.12 13.84
CA GLY A 17 -8.06 -24.06 13.30
C GLY A 17 -7.25 -24.43 12.05
N ASN A 18 -7.49 -25.57 11.40
CA ASN A 18 -6.76 -25.91 10.17
C ASN A 18 -7.08 -24.93 9.05
N LEU A 19 -6.09 -24.60 8.22
CA LEU A 19 -6.29 -23.76 7.04
C LEU A 19 -7.36 -24.35 6.11
N LEU A 20 -8.22 -23.48 5.58
CA LEU A 20 -9.30 -23.87 4.66
C LEU A 20 -8.89 -23.66 3.20
N ALA A 21 -8.35 -22.47 2.87
CA ALA A 21 -7.82 -22.16 1.56
C ALA A 21 -6.29 -22.16 1.65
N MET A 22 -5.66 -23.06 0.94
CA MET A 22 -4.18 -23.21 0.90
C MET A 22 -3.60 -22.55 -0.36
N GLU A 23 -4.43 -22.39 -1.39
CA GLU A 23 -4.06 -21.71 -2.62
C GLU A 23 -4.46 -20.22 -2.58
N PRO A 24 -3.72 -19.36 -3.25
CA PRO A 24 -3.98 -17.91 -3.25
C PRO A 24 -5.29 -17.53 -3.95
N SER A 25 -5.83 -18.40 -4.78
CA SER A 25 -7.09 -18.20 -5.50
C SER A 25 -7.74 -19.52 -5.87
N GLY A 26 -9.04 -19.48 -6.17
CA GLY A 26 -9.75 -20.67 -6.59
C GLY A 26 -11.26 -20.42 -6.75
N THR A 27 -11.99 -21.46 -7.19
CA THR A 27 -13.44 -21.44 -7.32
C THR A 27 -14.04 -22.65 -6.62
N ALA A 28 -14.92 -22.40 -5.66
CA ALA A 28 -15.61 -23.47 -4.95
C ALA A 28 -17.07 -23.10 -4.64
N LYS A 29 -17.96 -24.06 -4.70
CA LYS A 29 -19.35 -23.90 -4.24
C LYS A 29 -19.47 -23.98 -2.72
N ARG A 30 -18.54 -24.70 -2.09
CA ARG A 30 -18.38 -24.81 -0.65
C ARG A 30 -16.91 -24.99 -0.32
N ILE A 31 -16.49 -24.55 0.84
CA ILE A 31 -15.14 -24.66 1.37
C ILE A 31 -15.12 -25.83 2.34
N THR A 32 -14.33 -26.85 2.06
CA THR A 32 -14.26 -28.07 2.89
C THR A 32 -12.89 -28.17 3.55
N CYS A 33 -12.87 -28.29 4.87
CA CYS A 33 -11.65 -28.50 5.63
C CYS A 33 -11.05 -29.87 5.30
N MET A 34 -9.80 -29.89 4.88
CA MET A 34 -9.12 -31.15 4.53
C MET A 34 -8.92 -32.08 5.72
N PHE A 35 -8.93 -31.56 6.96
CA PHE A 35 -8.59 -32.35 8.14
C PHE A 35 -9.75 -33.28 8.57
N HIS A 36 -10.93 -32.71 8.83
CA HIS A 36 -12.09 -33.49 9.31
C HIS A 36 -13.34 -33.31 8.46
N GLN A 37 -13.21 -32.75 7.25
CA GLN A 37 -14.27 -32.60 6.24
C GLN A 37 -15.44 -31.72 6.69
N TRP A 38 -15.27 -30.85 7.72
CA TRP A 38 -16.28 -29.84 7.98
C TRP A 38 -16.36 -28.90 6.79
N ALA A 39 -17.57 -28.49 6.43
CA ALA A 39 -17.74 -27.69 5.24
C ALA A 39 -18.57 -26.43 5.52
N TYR A 40 -18.24 -25.40 4.76
CA TYR A 40 -18.81 -24.06 4.86
C TYR A 40 -19.31 -23.59 3.49
N ASP A 41 -20.38 -22.82 3.48
CA ASP A 41 -20.82 -22.15 2.26
C ASP A 41 -20.00 -20.87 2.00
N THR A 42 -20.28 -20.18 0.89
CA THR A 42 -19.59 -18.93 0.51
C THR A 42 -19.98 -17.72 1.37
N LYS A 43 -20.90 -17.90 2.33
CA LYS A 43 -21.26 -16.91 3.35
C LYS A 43 -20.65 -17.24 4.72
N GLY A 44 -19.80 -18.26 4.78
CA GLY A 44 -19.17 -18.69 6.02
C GLY A 44 -20.01 -19.56 6.92
N ASN A 45 -21.27 -19.87 6.57
CA ASN A 45 -22.09 -20.73 7.38
C ASN A 45 -21.56 -22.18 7.36
N CYS A 46 -21.48 -22.83 8.51
CA CYS A 46 -21.18 -24.25 8.58
C CYS A 46 -22.37 -25.04 8.01
N VAL A 47 -22.14 -25.76 6.91
CA VAL A 47 -23.17 -26.57 6.24
C VAL A 47 -23.04 -28.05 6.53
N GLU A 48 -21.86 -28.51 6.95
CA GLU A 48 -21.61 -29.92 7.28
C GLU A 48 -20.64 -30.08 8.45
N ILE A 49 -21.01 -30.89 9.42
CA ILE A 49 -20.18 -31.37 10.52
C ILE A 49 -20.11 -32.89 10.39
N THR A 50 -18.93 -33.39 10.07
CA THR A 50 -18.71 -34.83 9.86
C THR A 50 -19.03 -35.61 11.13
N ARG A 51 -19.89 -36.65 11.02
CA ARG A 51 -20.31 -37.52 12.13
C ARG A 51 -20.83 -36.72 13.34
N GLN A 52 -21.60 -35.67 13.10
CA GLN A 52 -22.09 -34.74 14.13
C GLN A 52 -22.78 -35.50 15.28
N LYS A 53 -23.66 -36.45 14.95
CA LYS A 53 -24.41 -37.20 15.94
C LYS A 53 -23.52 -38.15 16.75
N GLU A 54 -22.70 -38.95 16.07
CA GLU A 54 -21.86 -39.95 16.69
C GLU A 54 -20.67 -39.34 17.46
N GLY A 55 -20.07 -38.31 16.89
CA GLY A 55 -18.89 -37.64 17.46
C GLY A 55 -19.22 -36.64 18.55
N TYR A 56 -20.32 -35.91 18.40
CA TYR A 56 -20.62 -34.78 19.27
C TYR A 56 -21.94 -34.93 20.03
N GLN A 57 -22.69 -36.02 19.80
CA GLN A 57 -23.97 -36.26 20.48
C GLN A 57 -24.93 -35.07 20.36
N ASP A 58 -24.94 -34.39 19.21
CA ASP A 58 -25.71 -33.17 18.91
C ASP A 58 -25.45 -32.00 19.91
N ARG A 59 -24.34 -32.00 20.65
CA ARG A 59 -23.99 -30.92 21.58
C ARG A 59 -23.49 -29.65 20.90
N ILE A 60 -23.19 -29.71 19.61
CA ILE A 60 -22.77 -28.57 18.79
C ILE A 60 -23.77 -28.35 17.66
N SER A 61 -24.02 -27.10 17.34
CA SER A 61 -24.92 -26.71 16.26
C SER A 61 -24.13 -26.13 15.08
N LYS A 62 -24.51 -26.48 13.85
CA LYS A 62 -23.93 -25.85 12.65
C LYS A 62 -24.07 -24.35 12.67
N LYS A 63 -25.14 -23.82 13.27
CA LYS A 63 -25.40 -22.40 13.38
C LYS A 63 -24.30 -21.65 14.16
N ASP A 64 -23.73 -22.33 15.15
CA ASP A 64 -22.72 -21.73 16.04
C ASP A 64 -21.28 -21.98 15.55
N MET A 65 -21.12 -22.80 14.51
CA MET A 65 -19.83 -23.26 13.97
C MET A 65 -19.49 -22.60 12.63
N GLY A 66 -20.07 -21.43 12.32
CA GLY A 66 -19.70 -20.64 11.16
C GLY A 66 -18.25 -20.14 11.20
N LEU A 67 -17.75 -19.70 10.08
CA LEU A 67 -16.45 -19.02 10.00
C LEU A 67 -16.51 -17.66 10.68
N ARG A 68 -15.44 -17.29 11.37
CA ARG A 68 -15.31 -15.96 11.95
C ARG A 68 -15.13 -14.94 10.81
N GLU A 69 -16.05 -13.99 10.75
CA GLU A 69 -15.99 -12.90 9.78
C GLU A 69 -14.91 -11.88 10.16
N VAL A 70 -14.39 -11.20 9.16
CA VAL A 70 -13.56 -10.02 9.28
C VAL A 70 -14.36 -8.84 8.75
N LYS A 71 -14.37 -7.72 9.46
CA LYS A 71 -15.03 -6.50 8.96
C LYS A 71 -14.49 -6.13 7.60
N THR A 72 -15.39 -5.94 6.65
CA THR A 72 -15.06 -5.79 5.24
C THR A 72 -15.91 -4.69 4.61
N GLU A 73 -15.23 -3.76 3.95
CA GLU A 73 -15.86 -2.72 3.14
C GLU A 73 -15.19 -2.66 1.76
N VAL A 74 -15.97 -2.29 0.75
CA VAL A 74 -15.45 -2.02 -0.60
C VAL A 74 -15.38 -0.52 -0.76
N GLY A 75 -14.17 -0.03 -0.88
CA GLY A 75 -13.89 1.40 -1.05
C GLY A 75 -13.75 1.83 -2.50
N LEU A 76 -13.29 3.05 -2.69
CA LEU A 76 -13.02 3.65 -3.98
C LEU A 76 -12.10 2.76 -4.82
N GLY A 77 -12.32 2.72 -6.13
CA GLY A 77 -11.56 1.87 -7.05
C GLY A 77 -11.86 0.38 -6.97
N GLY A 78 -12.83 -0.03 -6.12
CA GLY A 78 -13.17 -1.44 -5.91
C GLY A 78 -12.21 -2.17 -4.97
N PHE A 79 -11.35 -1.46 -4.25
CA PHE A 79 -10.45 -2.04 -3.26
C PHE A 79 -11.23 -2.61 -2.08
N VAL A 80 -10.88 -3.83 -1.70
CA VAL A 80 -11.48 -4.52 -0.55
C VAL A 80 -10.64 -4.22 0.69
N TRP A 81 -11.25 -3.53 1.64
CA TRP A 81 -10.66 -3.16 2.91
C TRP A 81 -11.13 -4.11 4.00
N VAL A 82 -10.22 -4.49 4.86
CA VAL A 82 -10.51 -5.38 5.97
C VAL A 82 -9.94 -4.83 7.28
N ASN A 83 -10.63 -5.06 8.38
CA ASN A 83 -10.14 -4.74 9.71
C ASN A 83 -10.44 -5.88 10.67
N VAL A 84 -9.43 -6.32 11.39
CA VAL A 84 -9.52 -7.42 12.37
C VAL A 84 -10.06 -6.96 13.73
N ASP A 85 -10.18 -5.66 13.96
CA ASP A 85 -10.85 -5.11 15.13
C ASP A 85 -12.36 -5.07 14.90
N ASP A 86 -13.08 -5.91 15.65
CA ASP A 86 -14.54 -5.98 15.56
C ASP A 86 -15.23 -4.67 15.99
N ASN A 87 -14.53 -3.77 16.70
CA ASN A 87 -15.04 -2.49 17.18
C ASN A 87 -14.62 -1.31 16.30
N CYS A 88 -13.89 -1.52 15.22
CA CYS A 88 -13.49 -0.42 14.34
C CYS A 88 -14.71 0.31 13.76
N GLY A 89 -14.56 1.61 13.57
CA GLY A 89 -15.53 2.45 12.86
C GLY A 89 -15.64 2.11 11.36
N PRO A 90 -16.51 2.80 10.64
CA PRO A 90 -16.60 2.66 9.18
C PRO A 90 -15.31 3.09 8.49
N LEU A 91 -14.99 2.47 7.35
CA LEU A 91 -13.81 2.80 6.56
C LEU A 91 -13.69 4.30 6.25
N LYS A 92 -14.81 4.94 5.92
CA LYS A 92 -14.84 6.38 5.61
C LYS A 92 -14.29 7.28 6.72
N ASP A 93 -14.42 6.86 7.99
CA ASP A 93 -13.93 7.64 9.12
C ASP A 93 -12.40 7.54 9.24
N PHE A 94 -11.83 6.42 8.78
CA PHE A 94 -10.38 6.22 8.74
C PHE A 94 -9.72 6.86 7.52
N VAL A 95 -10.29 6.68 6.34
CA VAL A 95 -9.70 7.25 5.11
C VAL A 95 -9.96 8.74 4.96
N GLY A 96 -11.01 9.28 5.61
CA GLY A 96 -11.39 10.67 5.52
C GLY A 96 -11.53 11.13 4.07
N ASP A 97 -10.96 12.29 3.76
CA ASP A 97 -10.89 12.90 2.44
C ASP A 97 -9.63 12.49 1.64
N THR A 98 -8.73 11.70 2.25
CA THR A 98 -7.43 11.34 1.66
C THR A 98 -7.58 10.70 0.29
N LEU A 99 -8.50 9.74 0.14
CA LEU A 99 -8.74 9.06 -1.14
C LEU A 99 -9.52 9.92 -2.15
N ASP A 100 -10.17 10.98 -1.72
CA ASP A 100 -10.87 11.91 -2.63
C ASP A 100 -9.90 12.57 -3.60
N TYR A 101 -8.62 12.66 -3.23
CA TYR A 101 -7.55 13.14 -4.11
C TYR A 101 -7.36 12.30 -5.38
N LEU A 102 -7.73 11.02 -5.35
CA LEU A 102 -7.70 10.09 -6.49
C LEU A 102 -9.11 9.68 -6.96
N LYS A 103 -10.15 10.39 -6.53
CA LYS A 103 -11.55 10.00 -6.77
C LYS A 103 -11.85 9.85 -8.26
N ASP A 104 -11.48 10.84 -9.06
CA ASP A 104 -11.80 10.82 -10.49
C ASP A 104 -11.04 9.72 -11.22
N GLU A 105 -9.78 9.49 -10.85
CA GLU A 105 -8.94 8.46 -11.45
C GLU A 105 -9.38 7.03 -11.08
N LEU A 106 -9.90 6.84 -9.87
CA LEU A 106 -10.29 5.53 -9.37
C LEU A 106 -11.76 5.17 -9.65
N SER A 107 -12.63 6.17 -9.96
CA SER A 107 -14.05 5.94 -10.19
C SER A 107 -14.46 5.90 -11.66
N THR A 108 -13.64 6.41 -12.57
CA THR A 108 -14.03 6.57 -13.98
C THR A 108 -14.15 5.24 -14.71
N LYS A 109 -13.26 4.29 -14.45
CA LYS A 109 -13.29 2.96 -15.06
C LYS A 109 -12.79 1.88 -14.12
N PRO A 110 -13.28 0.63 -14.27
CA PRO A 110 -12.77 -0.50 -13.51
C PRO A 110 -11.28 -0.76 -13.79
N LEU A 111 -10.57 -1.20 -12.77
CA LEU A 111 -9.15 -1.50 -12.82
C LEU A 111 -8.91 -2.99 -13.08
N GLU A 112 -7.74 -3.33 -13.63
CA GLU A 112 -7.20 -4.68 -13.65
C GLU A 112 -5.73 -4.68 -13.21
N ILE A 113 -5.31 -5.71 -12.50
CA ILE A 113 -3.91 -5.89 -12.11
C ILE A 113 -3.13 -6.39 -13.34
N ILE A 114 -2.06 -5.66 -13.70
CA ILE A 114 -1.17 -5.99 -14.82
C ILE A 114 0.22 -6.40 -14.38
N SER A 115 0.58 -6.11 -13.15
CA SER A 115 1.86 -6.50 -12.56
C SER A 115 1.66 -6.80 -11.08
N TYR A 116 2.31 -7.84 -10.60
CA TYR A 116 2.37 -8.17 -9.19
C TYR A 116 3.69 -8.82 -8.87
N HIS A 117 4.41 -8.23 -7.93
CA HIS A 117 5.61 -8.86 -7.38
C HIS A 117 5.77 -8.53 -5.90
N LYS A 118 6.62 -9.28 -5.24
CA LYS A 118 6.98 -9.11 -3.83
C LYS A 118 8.49 -8.97 -3.72
N SER A 119 8.93 -7.97 -2.98
CA SER A 119 10.31 -7.87 -2.52
C SER A 119 10.38 -8.23 -1.05
N VAL A 120 11.34 -9.11 -0.69
CA VAL A 120 11.70 -9.37 0.70
C VAL A 120 12.92 -8.54 1.01
N VAL A 121 12.73 -7.47 1.77
CA VAL A 121 13.77 -6.48 2.01
C VAL A 121 14.27 -6.59 3.46
N ASN A 122 15.59 -6.61 3.63
CA ASN A 122 16.23 -6.62 4.95
C ASN A 122 16.29 -5.19 5.53
N SER A 123 15.11 -4.65 5.81
CA SER A 123 14.92 -3.30 6.33
C SER A 123 13.67 -3.22 7.18
N ASN A 124 13.54 -2.17 7.99
CA ASN A 124 12.30 -1.86 8.67
C ASN A 124 11.27 -1.29 7.67
N TYR A 125 10.02 -1.69 7.79
CA TYR A 125 8.96 -1.24 6.89
C TYR A 125 8.78 0.29 6.87
N LYS A 126 9.06 0.96 7.98
CA LYS A 126 8.96 2.43 8.07
C LYS A 126 9.96 3.14 7.15
N LEU A 127 11.14 2.56 6.95
CA LEU A 127 12.13 3.11 6.01
C LEU A 127 11.63 3.08 4.56
N TRP A 128 10.82 2.08 4.20
CA TRP A 128 10.14 2.10 2.90
C TRP A 128 9.06 3.17 2.85
N TYR A 129 8.27 3.30 3.92
CA TYR A 129 7.26 4.35 3.99
C TYR A 129 7.90 5.74 3.84
N ASP A 130 9.05 5.95 4.49
CA ASP A 130 9.79 7.20 4.41
C ASP A 130 10.11 7.59 2.97
N THR A 131 10.52 6.63 2.11
CA THR A 131 10.83 6.91 0.70
C THR A 131 9.63 7.40 -0.13
N ASN A 132 8.42 7.17 0.32
CA ASN A 132 7.21 7.66 -0.36
C ASN A 132 6.68 8.95 0.29
N SER A 133 6.95 9.14 1.59
CA SER A 133 6.42 10.27 2.36
C SER A 133 7.21 11.57 2.18
N GLU A 134 8.36 11.52 1.51
CA GLU A 134 9.16 12.69 1.17
C GLU A 134 9.74 12.51 -0.25
N LEU A 135 10.06 13.60 -0.90
CA LEU A 135 10.63 13.60 -2.25
C LEU A 135 12.02 14.26 -2.28
N TYR A 136 12.62 14.46 -1.10
CA TYR A 136 13.98 15.02 -1.01
C TYR A 136 15.02 14.04 -1.54
N HIS A 137 14.78 12.73 -1.42
CA HIS A 137 15.66 11.67 -1.94
C HIS A 137 15.60 11.49 -3.47
N ASP A 138 14.74 12.23 -4.20
CA ASP A 138 14.64 12.11 -5.67
C ASP A 138 15.99 12.30 -6.39
N PHE A 139 16.98 12.90 -5.71
CA PHE A 139 18.37 12.94 -6.18
C PHE A 139 19.04 11.56 -6.24
N LEU A 140 18.56 10.57 -5.52
CA LEU A 140 19.01 9.18 -5.62
C LEU A 140 18.77 8.65 -7.03
N HIS A 141 17.59 8.92 -7.56
CA HIS A 141 17.16 8.39 -8.84
C HIS A 141 17.88 9.07 -10.01
N HIS A 142 18.78 8.33 -10.65
CA HIS A 142 19.49 8.82 -11.83
C HIS A 142 18.53 9.37 -12.89
N HIS A 143 17.38 8.73 -13.02
CA HIS A 143 16.33 9.14 -13.93
C HIS A 143 15.67 10.47 -13.54
N ASN A 144 15.27 10.62 -12.27
CA ASN A 144 14.61 11.84 -11.82
C ASN A 144 15.53 13.05 -11.90
N ARG A 145 16.82 12.89 -11.64
CA ARG A 145 17.82 13.95 -11.80
C ARG A 145 17.84 14.56 -13.21
N LYS A 146 17.60 13.76 -14.23
CA LYS A 146 17.65 14.22 -15.62
C LYS A 146 16.33 14.84 -16.09
N ILE A 147 15.21 14.52 -15.44
CA ILE A 147 13.88 14.83 -15.99
C ILE A 147 13.02 15.59 -15.00
N ALA A 148 12.68 14.98 -13.86
CA ALA A 148 11.70 15.54 -12.94
C ALA A 148 12.22 16.77 -12.19
N LEU A 149 13.45 16.69 -11.68
CA LEU A 149 14.03 17.74 -10.83
C LEU A 149 14.33 19.04 -11.56
N ILE A 150 14.40 19.03 -12.89
CA ILE A 150 14.60 20.21 -13.71
C ILE A 150 13.30 20.84 -14.20
N GLN A 151 12.15 20.22 -13.91
CA GLN A 151 10.86 20.76 -14.32
C GLN A 151 10.48 21.95 -13.47
N PRO A 152 9.98 23.03 -14.08
CA PRO A 152 9.35 24.12 -13.33
C PRO A 152 8.25 23.60 -12.43
N GLY A 153 8.15 24.13 -11.21
CA GLY A 153 7.13 23.72 -10.24
C GLY A 153 7.40 22.42 -9.49
N TYR A 154 8.47 21.66 -9.81
CA TYR A 154 8.78 20.42 -9.09
C TYR A 154 8.88 20.64 -7.57
N TRP A 155 9.67 21.64 -7.16
CA TRP A 155 9.92 21.98 -5.76
C TRP A 155 8.85 22.84 -5.10
N GLU A 156 7.88 23.31 -5.89
CA GLU A 156 6.75 24.12 -5.41
C GLU A 156 5.62 23.25 -4.87
N ARG A 157 5.65 21.94 -5.15
CA ARG A 157 4.63 21.01 -4.66
C ARG A 157 4.59 20.98 -3.14
N ARG A 158 3.41 20.72 -2.62
CA ARG A 158 3.13 20.69 -1.18
C ARG A 158 2.71 19.30 -0.76
N VAL A 159 3.08 18.95 0.48
CA VAL A 159 2.54 17.80 1.19
C VAL A 159 1.33 18.26 1.98
N HIS A 160 0.23 17.57 1.85
CA HIS A 160 -0.99 17.76 2.63
C HIS A 160 -1.10 16.63 3.63
N THR A 161 -1.30 16.99 4.90
CA THR A 161 -1.50 16.03 5.99
C THR A 161 -2.99 15.84 6.23
N HIS A 162 -3.40 14.59 6.42
CA HIS A 162 -4.77 14.19 6.72
C HIS A 162 -4.81 13.45 8.06
N ASP A 163 -6.00 13.23 8.61
CA ASP A 163 -6.14 12.46 9.84
C ASP A 163 -5.49 11.09 9.76
N TYR A 164 -5.19 10.49 10.90
CA TYR A 164 -4.56 9.17 11.03
C TYR A 164 -3.18 9.00 10.37
N GLY A 165 -2.44 10.09 10.20
CA GLY A 165 -1.08 10.00 9.65
C GLY A 165 -1.01 9.85 8.13
N HIS A 166 -2.14 10.03 7.43
CA HIS A 166 -2.18 9.99 5.98
C HIS A 166 -1.65 11.28 5.38
N ILE A 167 -1.10 11.18 4.16
CA ILE A 167 -0.65 12.34 3.38
C ILE A 167 -1.05 12.23 1.91
N SER A 168 -1.13 13.37 1.24
CA SER A 168 -1.11 13.46 -0.21
C SER A 168 -0.11 14.51 -0.67
N VAL A 169 0.35 14.41 -1.92
CA VAL A 169 1.30 15.34 -2.51
C VAL A 169 0.67 15.97 -3.75
N ASP A 170 0.80 17.28 -3.90
CA ASP A 170 0.28 18.04 -5.05
C ASP A 170 0.60 17.31 -6.36
N SER A 171 -0.37 17.32 -7.28
CA SER A 171 -0.15 16.76 -8.59
C SER A 171 0.90 17.54 -9.37
N MET A 172 1.55 16.87 -10.29
CA MET A 172 2.53 17.47 -11.18
C MET A 172 2.34 16.89 -12.57
N GLU A 173 2.50 17.72 -13.58
CA GLU A 173 2.69 17.24 -14.95
C GLU A 173 4.09 16.61 -15.05
N CYS A 174 4.17 15.33 -15.43
CA CYS A 174 5.42 14.65 -15.66
C CYS A 174 5.77 14.67 -17.14
N ARG A 175 6.66 15.59 -17.55
CA ARG A 175 7.20 15.62 -18.91
C ARG A 175 8.40 14.69 -19.03
N TYR A 176 8.29 13.73 -19.93
CA TYR A 176 9.31 12.73 -20.11
C TYR A 176 9.92 12.74 -21.52
N ASP A 177 9.88 13.89 -22.16
CA ASP A 177 10.31 14.09 -23.54
C ASP A 177 11.80 13.78 -23.76
N ALA A 178 12.59 13.83 -22.68
CA ALA A 178 14.03 13.59 -22.71
C ALA A 178 14.45 12.11 -22.51
N TYR A 179 13.53 11.17 -22.60
CA TYR A 179 13.85 9.75 -22.42
C TYR A 179 14.42 9.13 -23.69
N GLU A 180 15.74 9.01 -23.76
CA GLU A 180 16.37 8.14 -24.76
C GLU A 180 15.90 6.69 -24.57
N GLY A 181 15.33 6.09 -25.59
CA GLY A 181 14.87 4.70 -25.60
C GLY A 181 13.46 4.46 -25.05
N ASN A 182 12.72 5.52 -24.74
CA ASN A 182 11.29 5.45 -24.50
C ASN A 182 10.59 6.27 -25.59
N ASP A 183 9.93 5.61 -26.52
CA ASP A 183 9.10 6.32 -27.46
C ASP A 183 8.01 7.04 -26.66
N GLY A 184 7.97 8.35 -26.67
CA GLY A 184 7.03 9.19 -25.89
C GLY A 184 5.56 8.86 -26.13
N GLN A 185 5.24 7.94 -27.02
CA GLN A 185 3.88 7.46 -27.32
C GLN A 185 3.21 6.78 -26.14
N GLN A 186 3.95 6.10 -25.27
CA GLN A 186 3.38 5.39 -24.11
C GLN A 186 2.75 6.35 -23.12
N ARG A 187 3.24 7.58 -23.03
CA ARG A 187 2.85 8.57 -22.02
C ARG A 187 1.77 9.53 -22.46
N GLN A 188 1.49 9.57 -23.75
CA GLN A 188 0.33 10.27 -24.29
C GLN A 188 -0.99 9.57 -23.95
N LEU A 189 -0.91 8.31 -23.48
CA LEU A 189 -2.09 7.52 -23.14
C LEU A 189 -2.89 8.11 -21.96
N GLY A 190 -2.21 8.75 -21.00
CA GLY A 190 -2.85 9.29 -19.82
C GLY A 190 -3.51 8.24 -18.92
N TRP A 191 -4.33 8.72 -17.98
CA TRP A 191 -5.16 7.91 -17.11
C TRP A 191 -6.58 8.47 -17.09
N PRO A 192 -7.65 7.65 -17.23
CA PRO A 192 -9.03 8.14 -17.21
C PRO A 192 -9.36 8.88 -15.92
N GLY A 193 -9.94 10.07 -16.02
CA GLY A 193 -10.22 10.94 -14.89
C GLY A 193 -9.05 11.83 -14.46
N GLY A 194 -7.84 11.57 -14.93
CA GLY A 194 -6.65 12.36 -14.69
C GLY A 194 -6.15 13.09 -15.93
N GLU A 195 -5.23 14.02 -15.71
CA GLU A 195 -4.52 14.69 -16.79
C GLU A 195 -3.50 13.75 -17.46
N VAL A 196 -3.20 14.01 -18.71
CA VAL A 196 -2.09 13.33 -19.41
C VAL A 196 -0.78 13.68 -18.69
N ALA A 197 0.05 12.66 -18.46
CA ALA A 197 1.34 12.81 -17.80
C ALA A 197 1.29 13.33 -16.34
N CYS A 198 0.20 13.12 -15.61
CA CYS A 198 0.12 13.51 -14.20
C CYS A 198 0.84 12.54 -13.28
N HIS A 199 1.34 13.08 -12.17
CA HIS A 199 1.83 12.33 -11.01
C HIS A 199 1.05 12.75 -9.78
N LYS A 200 0.46 11.79 -9.07
CA LYS A 200 -0.22 11.97 -7.79
C LYS A 200 0.25 10.89 -6.83
N LEU A 201 0.44 11.25 -5.57
CA LEU A 201 0.86 10.34 -4.53
C LEU A 201 -0.03 10.50 -3.30
N ILE A 202 -0.41 9.38 -2.71
CA ILE A 202 -1.03 9.28 -1.38
C ILE A 202 -0.27 8.23 -0.59
N ASP A 203 0.14 8.56 0.62
CA ASP A 203 0.57 7.59 1.61
C ASP A 203 -0.47 7.43 2.70
N MET A 204 -0.88 6.20 2.92
CA MET A 204 -1.86 5.86 3.93
C MET A 204 -1.21 5.06 5.05
N PHE A 205 -1.29 5.62 6.25
CA PHE A 205 -0.88 4.93 7.46
C PHE A 205 -1.63 3.58 7.61
N PRO A 206 -1.00 2.51 8.07
CA PRO A 206 0.41 2.45 8.45
C PRO A 206 1.35 1.94 7.35
N THR A 207 0.85 1.35 6.25
CA THR A 207 1.67 0.52 5.36
C THR A 207 1.23 0.51 3.91
N MET A 208 0.65 1.60 3.42
CA MET A 208 0.06 1.60 2.07
C MET A 208 0.40 2.88 1.32
N THR A 209 0.79 2.76 0.05
CA THR A 209 1.09 3.89 -0.83
C THR A 209 0.37 3.71 -2.16
N PHE A 210 -0.32 4.76 -2.60
CA PHE A 210 -0.93 4.87 -3.93
C PHE A 210 -0.16 5.88 -4.76
N ILE A 211 0.34 5.48 -5.92
CA ILE A 211 1.02 6.37 -6.85
C ILE A 211 0.40 6.24 -8.23
N LEU A 212 -0.23 7.32 -8.68
CA LEU A 212 -0.57 7.49 -10.07
C LEU A 212 0.57 8.23 -10.76
N ARG A 213 1.14 7.62 -11.77
CA ARG A 213 2.09 8.22 -12.68
C ARG A 213 1.67 7.80 -14.07
N SER A 214 0.87 8.66 -14.69
CA SER A 214 0.32 8.33 -16.01
C SER A 214 1.39 7.83 -16.98
N PRO A 215 1.17 6.72 -17.69
CA PRO A 215 -0.10 6.00 -17.87
C PRO A 215 -0.35 4.83 -16.90
N ALA A 216 0.43 4.66 -15.84
CA ALA A 216 0.34 3.54 -14.93
C ALA A 216 -0.04 3.97 -13.50
N PHE A 217 -0.69 3.07 -12.77
CA PHE A 217 -1.05 3.25 -11.37
C PHE A 217 -0.44 2.12 -10.55
N ARG A 218 0.10 2.46 -9.38
CA ARG A 218 0.75 1.53 -8.46
C ARG A 218 0.12 1.60 -7.09
N LEU A 219 -0.03 0.45 -6.44
CA LEU A 219 -0.32 0.30 -5.03
C LEU A 219 0.76 -0.56 -4.39
N ASP A 220 1.38 -0.04 -3.36
CA ASP A 220 2.29 -0.77 -2.49
C ASP A 220 1.61 -1.08 -1.17
N THR A 221 1.86 -2.27 -0.65
CA THR A 221 1.50 -2.65 0.72
C THR A 221 2.67 -3.33 1.40
N MET A 222 2.87 -3.04 2.68
CA MET A 222 3.99 -3.56 3.45
C MET A 222 3.51 -4.56 4.49
N VAL A 223 4.19 -5.69 4.61
CA VAL A 223 3.95 -6.70 5.63
C VAL A 223 5.21 -6.86 6.47
N PRO A 224 5.26 -6.27 7.67
CA PRO A 224 6.40 -6.42 8.57
C PRO A 224 6.59 -7.88 8.98
N LEU A 225 7.80 -8.41 8.83
CA LEU A 225 8.19 -9.75 9.31
C LEU A 225 9.01 -9.67 10.60
N GLY A 226 9.41 -8.47 10.99
CA GLY A 226 10.22 -8.21 12.16
C GLY A 226 10.72 -6.76 12.15
N PRO A 227 11.54 -6.36 13.11
CA PRO A 227 12.07 -5.00 13.19
C PRO A 227 13.00 -4.64 12.03
N ASP A 228 13.56 -5.61 11.35
CA ASP A 228 14.59 -5.46 10.32
C ASP A 228 14.28 -6.24 9.03
N LYS A 229 13.05 -6.64 8.84
CA LYS A 229 12.62 -7.38 7.66
C LYS A 229 11.17 -7.07 7.28
N VAL A 230 10.94 -6.82 6.02
CA VAL A 230 9.61 -6.50 5.47
C VAL A 230 9.39 -7.24 4.14
N ILE A 231 8.15 -7.62 3.88
CA ILE A 231 7.70 -7.93 2.52
C ILE A 231 7.00 -6.68 2.00
N ILE A 232 7.41 -6.20 0.84
CA ILE A 232 6.72 -5.15 0.11
C ILE A 232 6.04 -5.79 -1.08
N GLU A 233 4.74 -5.59 -1.19
CA GLU A 233 3.93 -6.10 -2.29
C GLU A 233 3.60 -4.95 -3.23
N PHE A 234 4.01 -5.07 -4.48
CA PHE A 234 3.79 -4.09 -5.52
C PHE A 234 2.72 -4.57 -6.49
N ARG A 235 1.71 -3.76 -6.71
CA ARG A 235 0.63 -4.01 -7.67
C ARG A 235 0.58 -2.89 -8.67
N GLY A 236 0.78 -3.24 -9.95
CA GLY A 236 0.56 -2.34 -11.08
C GLY A 236 -0.83 -2.53 -11.67
N PHE A 237 -1.48 -1.45 -12.03
CA PHE A 237 -2.84 -1.48 -12.56
C PHE A 237 -2.91 -0.86 -13.96
N ALA A 238 -3.82 -1.39 -14.76
CA ALA A 238 -4.33 -0.84 -16.00
C ALA A 238 -5.84 -0.65 -15.91
N ILE A 239 -6.42 -0.13 -16.96
CA ILE A 239 -7.87 0.04 -17.10
C ILE A 239 -8.45 -1.22 -17.70
N LYS A 240 -9.45 -1.79 -17.05
CA LYS A 240 -10.16 -2.95 -17.58
C LYS A 240 -10.88 -2.57 -18.88
N GLY A 241 -10.56 -3.29 -19.95
CA GLY A 241 -11.09 -3.03 -21.28
C GLY A 241 -10.24 -2.11 -22.15
N ASP A 242 -9.02 -1.78 -21.72
CA ASP A 242 -8.02 -1.16 -22.60
C ASP A 242 -7.80 -2.01 -23.87
N SER A 243 -7.45 -1.36 -24.97
CA SER A 243 -6.95 -2.09 -26.13
C SER A 243 -5.67 -2.86 -25.79
N ALA A 244 -5.36 -3.92 -26.54
CA ALA A 244 -4.11 -4.66 -26.32
C ALA A 244 -2.87 -3.75 -26.42
N LYS A 245 -2.89 -2.75 -27.30
CA LYS A 245 -1.83 -1.75 -27.45
C LYS A 245 -1.70 -0.88 -26.20
N ASP A 246 -2.81 -0.38 -25.69
CA ASP A 246 -2.79 0.52 -24.53
C ASP A 246 -2.39 -0.24 -23.27
N ARG A 247 -2.91 -1.45 -23.11
CA ARG A 247 -2.52 -2.33 -22.00
C ARG A 247 -1.02 -2.65 -22.03
N ASP A 248 -0.45 -2.96 -23.19
CA ASP A 248 0.98 -3.19 -23.36
C ASP A 248 1.80 -1.94 -23.01
N ALA A 249 1.33 -0.76 -23.41
CA ALA A 249 1.96 0.51 -23.07
C ALA A 249 2.01 0.73 -21.54
N ARG A 250 0.90 0.46 -20.83
CA ARG A 250 0.87 0.57 -19.35
C ARG A 250 1.81 -0.44 -18.68
N VAL A 251 1.83 -1.69 -19.16
CA VAL A 251 2.73 -2.73 -18.64
C VAL A 251 4.19 -2.33 -18.81
N ARG A 252 4.57 -1.83 -19.97
CA ARG A 252 5.95 -1.39 -20.26
C ARG A 252 6.34 -0.22 -19.40
N ASP A 253 5.48 0.80 -19.28
CA ASP A 253 5.76 1.97 -18.46
C ASP A 253 5.91 1.56 -16.98
N HIS A 254 4.96 0.79 -16.45
CA HIS A 254 5.02 0.31 -15.08
C HIS A 254 6.32 -0.46 -14.80
N ASN A 255 6.65 -1.44 -15.63
CA ASN A 255 7.83 -2.28 -15.41
C ASN A 255 9.14 -1.54 -15.61
N SER A 256 9.19 -0.54 -16.49
CA SER A 256 10.41 0.24 -16.73
C SER A 256 10.81 1.14 -15.54
N ILE A 257 9.84 1.48 -14.69
CA ILE A 257 10.05 2.35 -13.53
C ILE A 257 9.98 1.57 -12.22
N TRP A 258 8.91 0.80 -12.03
CA TRP A 258 8.55 0.16 -10.76
C TRP A 258 8.59 -1.37 -10.80
N GLY A 259 9.02 -1.96 -11.91
CA GLY A 259 9.29 -3.38 -11.96
C GLY A 259 10.53 -3.75 -11.12
N PRO A 260 10.74 -5.06 -10.85
CA PRO A 260 11.89 -5.53 -10.05
C PRO A 260 13.26 -5.11 -10.60
N PHE A 261 13.32 -4.81 -11.89
CA PHE A 261 14.50 -4.30 -12.60
C PHE A 261 14.23 -2.91 -13.20
N GLY A 262 13.26 -2.20 -12.63
CA GLY A 262 12.92 -0.86 -13.04
C GLY A 262 14.00 0.17 -12.64
N ARG A 263 13.79 1.41 -13.06
CA ARG A 263 14.81 2.46 -12.89
C ARG A 263 14.77 3.13 -11.53
N ASN A 264 13.64 3.08 -10.80
CA ASN A 264 13.52 3.74 -9.50
C ASN A 264 13.51 2.73 -8.35
N LEU A 265 12.65 1.73 -8.40
CA LEU A 265 12.41 0.83 -7.29
C LEU A 265 13.66 0.16 -6.67
N PRO A 266 14.60 -0.39 -7.48
CA PRO A 266 15.79 -1.00 -6.89
C PRO A 266 16.72 -0.01 -6.19
N GLU A 267 16.71 1.26 -6.59
CA GLU A 267 17.52 2.31 -5.95
C GLU A 267 17.01 2.57 -4.52
N ASP A 268 15.70 2.66 -4.33
CA ASP A 268 15.07 2.81 -3.00
C ASP A 268 15.35 1.62 -2.10
N GLU A 269 15.18 0.39 -2.62
CA GLU A 269 15.47 -0.82 -1.85
C GLU A 269 16.91 -0.87 -1.36
N ILE A 270 17.89 -0.49 -2.19
CA ILE A 270 19.31 -0.42 -1.82
C ILE A 270 19.52 0.63 -0.73
N ALA A 271 18.89 1.79 -0.84
CA ALA A 271 19.04 2.87 0.14
C ALA A 271 18.54 2.46 1.52
N ILE A 272 17.34 1.89 1.62
CA ILE A 272 16.78 1.50 2.93
C ILE A 272 17.50 0.30 3.55
N VAL A 273 18.07 -0.59 2.74
CA VAL A 273 18.94 -1.66 3.25
C VAL A 273 20.21 -1.08 3.84
N GLY A 274 20.81 -0.09 3.17
CA GLY A 274 21.99 0.62 3.68
C GLY A 274 21.71 1.33 5.01
N GLN A 275 20.58 2.02 5.11
CA GLN A 275 20.14 2.65 6.37
C GLN A 275 19.97 1.61 7.49
N MET A 276 19.29 0.49 7.21
CA MET A 276 19.08 -0.56 8.21
C MET A 276 20.39 -1.20 8.67
N MET A 277 21.35 -1.39 7.76
CA MET A 277 22.68 -1.89 8.12
C MET A 277 23.41 -0.93 9.06
N ALA A 278 23.36 0.37 8.79
CA ALA A 278 23.95 1.38 9.66
C ALA A 278 23.31 1.39 11.05
N MET A 279 21.97 1.35 11.13
CA MET A 279 21.25 1.30 12.40
C MET A 279 21.59 0.06 13.24
N LYS A 280 21.80 -1.10 12.60
CA LYS A 280 22.21 -2.34 13.29
C LYS A 280 23.62 -2.27 13.87
N ASN A 281 24.47 -1.42 13.35
CA ASN A 281 25.83 -1.25 13.84
C ASN A 281 25.92 -0.35 15.09
N GLY A 282 24.80 0.12 15.59
CA GLY A 282 24.69 0.70 16.94
C GLY A 282 25.03 2.17 17.06
N ASP A 283 24.90 2.94 15.99
CA ASP A 283 25.01 4.39 16.09
C ASP A 283 23.61 5.02 16.25
N ASP A 284 23.33 5.54 17.44
CA ASP A 284 22.03 6.14 17.83
C ASP A 284 21.83 7.54 17.24
N SER A 285 22.78 8.09 16.49
CA SER A 285 22.89 9.53 16.31
C SER A 285 22.38 10.07 14.97
N THR A 286 21.87 9.24 14.07
CA THR A 286 21.84 9.60 12.66
C THR A 286 20.48 9.83 12.02
N TYR A 287 19.39 9.76 12.77
CA TYR A 287 18.07 9.99 12.21
C TYR A 287 17.65 11.45 12.42
N ILE A 288 17.87 12.27 11.41
CA ILE A 288 17.56 13.70 11.44
C ILE A 288 16.50 13.99 10.36
N LEU A 289 15.37 14.54 10.78
CA LEU A 289 14.34 15.03 9.89
C LEU A 289 14.47 16.54 9.68
N HIS A 290 14.05 17.02 8.52
CA HIS A 290 13.94 18.45 8.27
C HIS A 290 12.91 19.08 9.20
N GLY A 291 13.32 20.11 9.93
CA GLY A 291 12.53 20.71 11.02
C GLY A 291 11.59 21.83 10.63
N ARG A 292 11.58 22.28 9.37
CA ARG A 292 10.70 23.38 8.98
C ARG A 292 9.27 22.90 8.85
N GLU A 293 8.34 23.71 9.36
CA GLU A 293 6.89 23.43 9.31
C GLU A 293 6.23 23.92 8.01
N GLU A 294 7.00 24.06 6.94
CA GLU A 294 6.46 24.39 5.63
C GLU A 294 6.01 23.11 4.92
N PRO A 295 4.83 23.07 4.32
CA PRO A 295 4.30 21.88 3.66
C PRO A 295 4.96 21.59 2.30
N SER A 296 6.24 21.89 2.14
CA SER A 296 7.04 21.61 0.94
C SER A 296 7.42 20.12 0.91
N ILE A 297 7.52 19.55 -0.29
CA ILE A 297 8.05 18.20 -0.51
C ILE A 297 9.48 17.99 -0.02
N GLN A 298 10.20 19.07 0.29
CA GLN A 298 11.57 19.05 0.80
C GLN A 298 11.66 19.01 2.33
N ASN A 299 10.55 19.15 3.05
CA ASN A 299 10.56 19.41 4.49
C ASN A 299 10.18 18.20 5.35
N GLU A 300 10.02 17.03 4.75
CA GLU A 300 9.75 15.76 5.46
C GLU A 300 8.56 15.84 6.45
N ILE A 301 7.63 16.79 6.23
CA ILE A 301 6.46 16.97 7.08
C ILE A 301 5.59 15.71 7.09
N GLY A 302 5.55 15.00 5.96
CA GLY A 302 4.82 13.72 5.85
C GLY A 302 5.37 12.67 6.80
N MET A 303 6.69 12.55 6.89
CA MET A 303 7.34 11.62 7.81
C MET A 303 7.05 11.98 9.28
N ARG A 304 7.17 13.26 9.65
CA ARG A 304 6.87 13.69 11.02
C ARG A 304 5.40 13.44 11.37
N HIS A 305 4.49 13.67 10.44
CA HIS A 305 3.07 13.39 10.62
C HIS A 305 2.82 11.89 10.84
N TYR A 306 3.43 11.04 10.01
CA TYR A 306 3.38 9.59 10.16
C TYR A 306 3.91 9.12 11.52
N TYR A 307 5.10 9.58 11.93
CA TYR A 307 5.71 9.15 13.20
C TYR A 307 4.95 9.68 14.42
N GLY A 308 4.31 10.84 14.30
CA GLY A 308 3.39 11.33 15.32
C GLY A 308 2.20 10.38 15.53
N GLU A 309 1.59 9.95 14.45
CA GLU A 309 0.49 8.98 14.50
C GLU A 309 0.96 7.60 14.98
N TRP A 310 2.08 7.11 14.44
CA TRP A 310 2.66 5.85 14.88
C TRP A 310 2.94 5.83 16.39
N SER A 311 3.44 6.92 16.94
CA SER A 311 3.71 7.06 18.38
C SER A 311 2.44 6.97 19.21
N LYS A 312 1.33 7.53 18.75
CA LYS A 312 0.02 7.39 19.41
C LYS A 312 -0.43 5.93 19.44
N TRP A 313 -0.39 5.24 18.30
CA TRP A 313 -0.78 3.83 18.21
C TRP A 313 0.11 2.90 19.04
N MET A 314 1.37 3.24 19.19
CA MET A 314 2.33 2.48 20.00
C MET A 314 2.35 2.88 21.47
N GLU A 315 1.49 3.83 21.89
CA GLU A 315 1.45 4.37 23.26
C GLU A 315 2.82 4.88 23.73
N ARG A 316 3.57 5.49 22.82
CA ARG A 316 4.91 6.06 23.05
C ARG A 316 4.88 7.56 22.85
N PRO A 317 5.66 8.35 23.61
CA PRO A 317 5.91 9.74 23.23
C PRO A 317 6.64 9.77 21.89
N ALA A 318 6.24 10.70 21.02
CA ALA A 318 6.99 10.96 19.79
C ALA A 318 8.40 11.41 20.16
N SER A 319 9.41 10.90 19.44
CA SER A 319 10.76 11.41 19.60
C SER A 319 10.77 12.86 19.16
N ASP A 320 11.33 13.75 19.98
CA ASP A 320 11.67 15.09 19.54
C ASP A 320 12.93 14.98 18.66
N PRO A 321 12.84 15.14 17.31
CA PRO A 321 13.98 15.01 16.45
C PRO A 321 15.03 16.11 16.68
N PHE A 322 14.64 17.20 17.32
CA PHE A 322 15.54 18.30 17.66
C PHE A 322 16.05 18.22 19.09
N GLY A 323 15.39 17.52 20.00
CA GLY A 323 15.79 17.27 21.36
C GLY A 323 16.77 18.30 21.95
N ASN A 324 17.31 18.07 23.10
CA ASN A 324 18.28 18.95 23.74
C ASN A 324 19.59 19.22 22.93
N ARG A 325 19.80 18.53 21.79
CA ARG A 325 20.98 18.73 20.94
C ARG A 325 20.88 19.95 20.01
N ALA A 326 19.67 20.32 19.58
CA ALA A 326 19.48 21.48 18.71
C ALA A 326 19.56 22.80 19.48
N ILE A 327 19.20 22.78 20.76
CA ILE A 327 19.26 23.95 21.64
C ILE A 327 20.71 24.25 22.03
N ALA A 328 21.55 23.24 22.21
CA ALA A 328 22.97 23.40 22.54
C ALA A 328 23.84 23.93 21.35
N ALA A 329 23.35 23.87 20.14
CA ALA A 329 24.04 24.40 18.95
C ALA A 329 23.62 25.85 18.59
N ALA A 330 22.63 26.40 19.31
CA ALA A 330 22.13 27.76 19.11
C ALA A 330 22.61 28.76 20.19
N GLU A 331 23.32 28.29 21.23
CA GLU A 331 24.07 29.07 22.21
C GLU A 331 25.56 29.13 21.83
#